data_35f1cbff57e7db2e945ed464b84bc86c
#
_entry.id   35f1cbff57e7db2e945ed464b84bc86c
#
_cell.length_a   1.000
_cell.length_b   1.000
_cell.length_c   1.000
_cell.angle_alpha   90.00
_cell.angle_beta   90.00
_cell.angle_gamma   90.00
#
_symmetry.space_group_name_H-M   'P 1'
#
loop_
_entity.id
_entity.type
_entity.pdbx_description
1 polymer ?
#
loop_
_entity_poly.entity_id
_entity_poly.type
_entity_poly.pdbx_seq_one_letter_code
_entity_poly.pdbx_strand_id
1 'polypeptide(L)'
;MDIGTAEISRIIKEQIRDYEKTVEIQEVGTVLSTGDGIARIYGLDKVAAGELLEFPHNIFGIALNLEEDNVGAALFGETHMIKEGDTVKRTGRIAEVPVGKALVGRVVNALGEPIDGRGPIDSTERRRIELKAPGIVARQPVKEPLQTGLKAIDGMIPIGRGQRELIIGDRQTGKTAVAVDTIINQKNGNVICIYVAIGQK
;
A
#
# COMPACT_ATOMS: atom_id res chain seq x y z
N MET A 1 -48.80 -25.53 19.81
CA MET A 1 -48.84 -24.40 18.87
C MET A 1 -48.42 -24.95 17.50
N ASP A 2 -49.40 -25.17 16.64
CA ASP A 2 -49.10 -25.64 15.28
C ASP A 2 -48.60 -24.45 14.45
N ILE A 3 -47.36 -24.54 13.99
CA ILE A 3 -46.78 -23.57 13.06
C ILE A 3 -47.43 -23.86 11.70
N GLY A 4 -48.25 -22.93 11.22
CA GLY A 4 -48.99 -23.10 9.97
C GLY A 4 -48.06 -23.25 8.75
N THR A 5 -48.48 -24.09 7.80
CA THR A 5 -47.72 -24.33 6.54
C THR A 5 -47.34 -23.06 5.77
N ALA A 6 -48.11 -21.98 5.95
CA ALA A 6 -47.83 -20.66 5.38
C ALA A 6 -46.62 -19.95 6.05
N GLU A 7 -46.41 -20.19 7.33
CA GLU A 7 -45.33 -19.60 8.13
C GLU A 7 -44.00 -20.33 7.85
N ILE A 8 -44.06 -21.65 7.70
CA ILE A 8 -42.91 -22.47 7.25
C ILE A 8 -42.49 -22.08 5.84
N SER A 9 -43.43 -21.88 4.91
CA SER A 9 -43.13 -21.41 3.56
C SER A 9 -42.51 -20.01 3.52
N ARG A 10 -42.90 -19.13 4.45
CA ARG A 10 -42.34 -17.78 4.55
C ARG A 10 -40.92 -17.82 5.11
N ILE A 11 -40.67 -18.62 6.13
CA ILE A 11 -39.31 -18.79 6.72
C ILE A 11 -38.38 -19.44 5.71
N ILE A 12 -38.81 -20.43 4.95
CA ILE A 12 -38.03 -21.08 3.92
C ILE A 12 -37.74 -20.09 2.75
N LYS A 13 -38.70 -19.28 2.34
CA LYS A 13 -38.48 -18.24 1.32
C LYS A 13 -37.54 -17.12 1.80
N GLU A 14 -37.59 -16.71 3.06
CA GLU A 14 -36.63 -15.78 3.63
C GLU A 14 -35.23 -16.39 3.74
N GLN A 15 -35.11 -17.63 4.17
CA GLN A 15 -33.81 -18.32 4.20
C GLN A 15 -33.23 -18.56 2.80
N ILE A 16 -34.05 -18.89 1.80
CA ILE A 16 -33.62 -19.00 0.41
C ILE A 16 -33.18 -17.62 -0.14
N ARG A 17 -33.89 -16.56 0.20
CA ARG A 17 -33.55 -15.19 -0.21
C ARG A 17 -32.28 -14.67 0.45
N ASP A 18 -32.02 -15.07 1.71
CA ASP A 18 -30.75 -14.79 2.38
C ASP A 18 -29.61 -15.72 1.91
N TYR A 19 -29.95 -16.89 1.36
CA TYR A 19 -28.99 -17.78 0.70
C TYR A 19 -28.62 -17.30 -0.72
N GLU A 20 -29.51 -16.57 -1.40
CA GLU A 20 -29.22 -15.87 -2.66
C GLU A 20 -28.49 -14.53 -2.48
N LYS A 21 -28.40 -13.99 -1.28
CA LYS A 21 -27.35 -13.03 -0.96
C LYS A 21 -26.04 -13.80 -1.03
N THR A 22 -25.44 -13.75 -2.19
CA THR A 22 -24.10 -14.15 -2.55
C THR A 22 -23.26 -14.41 -1.30
N VAL A 23 -23.11 -15.68 -0.93
CA VAL A 23 -21.88 -16.10 -0.30
C VAL A 23 -20.85 -15.80 -1.38
N GLU A 24 -20.22 -14.62 -1.33
CA GLU A 24 -18.93 -14.45 -1.95
C GLU A 24 -18.08 -15.53 -1.32
N ILE A 25 -17.93 -16.63 -2.01
CA ILE A 25 -16.94 -17.66 -1.68
C ILE A 25 -15.62 -16.96 -1.95
N GLN A 26 -15.16 -16.24 -0.94
CA GLN A 26 -13.81 -15.71 -0.94
C GLN A 26 -12.94 -16.95 -1.03
N GLU A 27 -12.25 -17.09 -2.14
CA GLU A 27 -11.29 -18.15 -2.31
C GLU A 27 -10.26 -18.04 -1.20
N VAL A 28 -10.06 -19.13 -0.46
CA VAL A 28 -9.26 -19.18 0.74
C VAL A 28 -8.03 -20.03 0.47
N GLY A 29 -6.86 -19.50 0.78
CA GLY A 29 -5.59 -20.23 0.74
C GLY A 29 -5.05 -20.51 2.13
N THR A 30 -3.99 -21.30 2.18
CA THR A 30 -3.28 -21.66 3.39
C THR A 30 -1.81 -21.29 3.27
N VAL A 31 -1.22 -20.66 4.28
CA VAL A 31 0.20 -20.33 4.33
C VAL A 31 1.02 -21.63 4.42
N LEU A 32 1.86 -21.87 3.44
CA LEU A 32 2.82 -23.01 3.41
C LEU A 32 4.09 -22.69 4.19
N SER A 33 4.60 -21.49 4.02
CA SER A 33 5.80 -21.02 4.72
C SER A 33 5.80 -19.49 4.78
N THR A 34 6.48 -18.96 5.79
CA THR A 34 6.70 -17.53 5.95
C THR A 34 8.12 -17.23 6.35
N GLY A 35 8.70 -16.14 5.85
CA GLY A 35 10.03 -15.67 6.19
C GLY A 35 10.41 -14.39 5.46
N ASP A 36 11.17 -13.52 6.11
CA ASP A 36 11.70 -12.28 5.55
C ASP A 36 10.63 -11.35 4.89
N GLY A 37 9.42 -11.35 5.46
CA GLY A 37 8.34 -10.54 4.92
C GLY A 37 7.61 -11.15 3.72
N ILE A 38 7.87 -12.41 3.39
CA ILE A 38 7.24 -13.14 2.29
C ILE A 38 6.46 -14.32 2.85
N ALA A 39 5.27 -14.56 2.32
CA ALA A 39 4.50 -15.77 2.56
C ALA A 39 4.30 -16.55 1.26
N ARG A 40 4.43 -17.88 1.32
CA ARG A 40 3.99 -18.79 0.26
C ARG A 40 2.65 -19.36 0.65
N ILE A 41 1.71 -19.36 -0.28
CA ILE A 41 0.30 -19.66 -0.03
C ILE A 41 -0.17 -20.70 -1.04
N TYR A 42 -0.86 -21.71 -0.58
CA TYR A 42 -1.50 -22.75 -1.40
C TYR A 42 -2.99 -22.48 -1.53
N GLY A 43 -3.60 -22.84 -2.67
CA GLY A 43 -5.05 -22.87 -2.86
C GLY A 43 -5.68 -21.53 -3.28
N LEU A 44 -4.90 -20.60 -3.84
CA LEU A 44 -5.39 -19.35 -4.43
C LEU A 44 -5.29 -19.37 -5.96
N ASP A 45 -5.99 -20.31 -6.61
CA ASP A 45 -5.84 -20.59 -8.04
C ASP A 45 -6.28 -19.44 -8.96
N LYS A 46 -7.18 -18.58 -8.48
CA LYS A 46 -7.73 -17.47 -9.28
C LYS A 46 -7.15 -16.10 -8.89
N VAL A 47 -6.12 -16.06 -8.05
CA VAL A 47 -5.51 -14.80 -7.63
C VAL A 47 -4.85 -14.10 -8.81
N ALA A 48 -4.95 -12.79 -8.85
CA ALA A 48 -4.27 -11.97 -9.84
C ALA A 48 -2.95 -11.42 -9.30
N ALA A 49 -1.96 -11.24 -10.17
CA ALA A 49 -0.73 -10.54 -9.80
C ALA A 49 -1.04 -9.11 -9.34
N GLY A 50 -0.48 -8.70 -8.20
CA GLY A 50 -0.78 -7.41 -7.58
C GLY A 50 -2.07 -7.38 -6.78
N GLU A 51 -2.77 -8.49 -6.63
CA GLU A 51 -3.98 -8.57 -5.80
C GLU A 51 -3.63 -8.47 -4.32
N LEU A 52 -4.44 -7.71 -3.58
CA LEU A 52 -4.33 -7.58 -2.14
C LEU A 52 -4.93 -8.82 -1.46
N LEU A 53 -4.17 -9.42 -0.56
CA LEU A 53 -4.56 -10.59 0.23
C LEU A 53 -4.71 -10.20 1.69
N GLU A 54 -5.72 -10.76 2.35
CA GLU A 54 -5.98 -10.57 3.77
C GLU A 54 -5.52 -11.78 4.57
N PHE A 55 -4.63 -11.54 5.52
CA PHE A 55 -4.09 -12.51 6.46
C PHE A 55 -4.72 -12.33 7.85
N PRO A 56 -4.54 -13.27 8.80
CA PRO A 56 -4.91 -13.06 10.20
C PRO A 56 -4.29 -11.78 10.79
N HIS A 57 -4.86 -11.33 11.90
CA HIS A 57 -4.40 -10.15 12.63
C HIS A 57 -4.46 -8.82 11.84
N ASN A 58 -5.33 -8.74 10.83
CA ASN A 58 -5.47 -7.55 9.98
C ASN A 58 -4.19 -7.20 9.20
N ILE A 59 -3.37 -8.21 8.90
CA ILE A 59 -2.18 -8.08 8.08
C ILE A 59 -2.59 -8.27 6.62
N PHE A 60 -2.07 -7.41 5.77
CA PHE A 60 -2.29 -7.51 4.33
C PHE A 60 -1.00 -7.89 3.62
N GLY A 61 -1.15 -8.48 2.44
CA GLY A 61 -0.05 -8.77 1.55
C GLY A 61 -0.44 -8.55 0.10
N ILE A 62 0.54 -8.44 -0.76
CA ILE A 62 0.35 -8.33 -2.21
C ILE A 62 0.87 -9.59 -2.90
N ALA A 63 0.05 -10.20 -3.75
CA ALA A 63 0.44 -11.34 -4.57
C ALA A 63 1.41 -10.88 -5.66
N LEU A 64 2.64 -11.40 -5.65
CA LEU A 64 3.68 -11.02 -6.60
C LEU A 64 4.02 -12.17 -7.56
N ASN A 65 4.31 -13.34 -7.03
CA ASN A 65 4.66 -14.51 -7.82
C ASN A 65 3.48 -15.48 -7.86
N LEU A 66 3.06 -15.82 -9.06
CA LEU A 66 2.04 -16.83 -9.30
C LEU A 66 2.72 -18.06 -9.90
N GLU A 67 2.89 -19.08 -9.08
CA GLU A 67 3.43 -20.38 -9.49
C GLU A 67 2.30 -21.38 -9.70
N GLU A 68 2.58 -22.55 -10.28
CA GLU A 68 1.57 -23.54 -10.57
C GLU A 68 0.86 -24.07 -9.31
N ASP A 69 1.60 -24.25 -8.22
CA ASP A 69 1.10 -24.85 -6.98
C ASP A 69 0.97 -23.83 -5.83
N ASN A 70 1.54 -22.64 -5.95
CA ASN A 70 1.58 -21.68 -4.86
C ASN A 70 1.65 -20.23 -5.34
N VAL A 71 1.32 -19.35 -4.42
CA VAL A 71 1.38 -17.89 -4.60
C VAL A 71 2.37 -17.30 -3.62
N GLY A 72 3.35 -16.57 -4.13
CA GLY A 72 4.27 -15.78 -3.33
C GLY A 72 3.70 -14.39 -3.07
N ALA A 73 3.50 -14.04 -1.81
CA ALA A 73 3.01 -12.73 -1.39
C ALA A 73 4.01 -11.99 -0.53
N ALA A 74 4.19 -10.69 -0.79
CA ALA A 74 4.92 -9.80 0.11
C ALA A 74 3.96 -9.24 1.16
N LEU A 75 4.32 -9.37 2.43
CA LEU A 75 3.49 -8.97 3.56
C LEU A 75 3.75 -7.51 3.96
N PHE A 76 2.70 -6.80 4.36
CA PHE A 76 2.78 -5.46 4.90
C PHE A 76 2.58 -5.46 6.43
N GLY A 77 3.55 -4.92 7.16
CA GLY A 77 3.46 -4.80 8.61
C GLY A 77 4.25 -5.85 9.39
N GLU A 78 3.75 -6.26 10.55
CA GLU A 78 4.43 -7.15 11.49
C GLU A 78 4.26 -8.62 11.09
N THR A 79 5.14 -9.10 10.26
CA THR A 79 5.07 -10.43 9.61
C THR A 79 5.30 -11.60 10.56
N HIS A 80 5.89 -11.37 11.74
CA HIS A 80 6.16 -12.42 12.72
C HIS A 80 4.90 -13.06 13.34
N MET A 81 3.75 -12.41 13.16
CA MET A 81 2.45 -12.94 13.63
C MET A 81 1.86 -13.99 12.70
N ILE A 82 2.33 -14.05 11.44
CA ILE A 82 1.84 -15.01 10.44
C ILE A 82 2.61 -16.32 10.57
N LYS A 83 1.88 -17.44 10.60
CA LYS A 83 2.41 -18.79 10.78
C LYS A 83 1.99 -19.70 9.65
N GLU A 84 2.74 -20.78 9.50
CA GLU A 84 2.36 -21.92 8.63
C GLU A 84 1.00 -22.47 9.06
N GLY A 85 0.14 -22.76 8.10
CA GLY A 85 -1.23 -23.20 8.32
C GLY A 85 -2.27 -22.07 8.48
N ASP A 86 -1.85 -20.81 8.56
CA ASP A 86 -2.78 -19.68 8.65
C ASP A 86 -3.61 -19.55 7.37
N THR A 87 -4.84 -19.11 7.56
CA THR A 87 -5.79 -18.91 6.46
C THR A 87 -5.61 -17.54 5.81
N VAL A 88 -5.54 -17.51 4.49
CA VAL A 88 -5.42 -16.30 3.68
C VAL A 88 -6.66 -16.14 2.81
N LYS A 89 -7.23 -14.95 2.74
CA LYS A 89 -8.40 -14.64 1.92
C LYS A 89 -8.02 -13.74 0.76
N ARG A 90 -8.61 -14.01 -0.41
CA ARG A 90 -8.57 -13.09 -1.53
C ARG A 90 -9.47 -11.89 -1.26
N THR A 91 -9.02 -10.71 -1.64
CA THR A 91 -9.87 -9.51 -1.63
C THR A 91 -10.53 -9.25 -2.98
N GLY A 92 -10.09 -9.89 -4.06
CA GLY A 92 -10.53 -9.63 -5.43
C GLY A 92 -10.15 -8.24 -5.95
N ARG A 93 -9.31 -7.51 -5.23
CA ARG A 93 -8.91 -6.14 -5.58
C ARG A 93 -7.39 -6.03 -5.73
N ILE A 94 -6.96 -5.39 -6.80
CA ILE A 94 -5.54 -5.03 -6.98
C ILE A 94 -5.17 -4.00 -5.91
N ALA A 95 -3.95 -4.13 -5.38
CA ALA A 95 -3.45 -3.23 -4.34
C ALA A 95 -3.46 -1.77 -4.81
N GLU A 96 -4.17 -0.94 -4.09
CA GLU A 96 -4.38 0.48 -4.40
C GLU A 96 -4.37 1.33 -3.13
N VAL A 97 -4.01 2.59 -3.26
CA VAL A 97 -3.94 3.55 -2.16
C VAL A 97 -4.81 4.78 -2.44
N PRO A 98 -5.35 5.43 -1.41
CA PRO A 98 -5.99 6.72 -1.58
C PRO A 98 -4.99 7.73 -2.13
N VAL A 99 -5.47 8.62 -2.99
CA VAL A 99 -4.67 9.69 -3.58
C VAL A 99 -5.39 11.03 -3.50
N GLY A 100 -4.69 12.12 -3.79
CA GLY A 100 -5.27 13.45 -3.86
C GLY A 100 -4.79 14.40 -2.76
N LYS A 101 -5.37 15.60 -2.77
CA LYS A 101 -4.95 16.71 -1.87
C LYS A 101 -5.21 16.43 -0.39
N ALA A 102 -6.13 15.50 -0.08
CA ALA A 102 -6.43 15.11 1.30
C ALA A 102 -5.25 14.45 2.03
N LEU A 103 -4.25 13.97 1.28
CA LEU A 103 -3.01 13.37 1.82
C LEU A 103 -1.95 14.42 2.20
N VAL A 104 -2.10 15.66 1.74
CA VAL A 104 -1.12 16.71 2.05
C VAL A 104 -1.15 17.03 3.54
N GLY A 105 0.02 17.01 4.18
CA GLY A 105 0.16 17.21 5.63
C GLY A 105 -0.23 16.01 6.49
N ARG A 106 -0.42 14.83 5.87
CA ARG A 106 -0.73 13.56 6.55
C ARG A 106 0.48 12.62 6.54
N VAL A 107 0.50 11.70 7.51
CA VAL A 107 1.44 10.58 7.56
C VAL A 107 0.65 9.28 7.40
N VAL A 108 1.05 8.49 6.42
CA VAL A 108 0.36 7.24 6.06
C VAL A 108 1.34 6.07 6.00
N ASN A 109 0.81 4.85 6.16
CA ASN A 109 1.55 3.63 5.91
C ASN A 109 1.59 3.28 4.41
N ALA A 110 2.16 2.13 4.05
CA ALA A 110 2.28 1.67 2.67
C ALA A 110 0.93 1.41 1.97
N LEU A 111 -0.14 1.19 2.72
CA LEU A 111 -1.51 1.01 2.21
C LEU A 111 -2.30 2.32 2.14
N GLY A 112 -1.68 3.45 2.52
CA GLY A 112 -2.32 4.75 2.56
C GLY A 112 -3.22 4.97 3.78
N GLU A 113 -3.10 4.12 4.80
CA GLU A 113 -3.83 4.30 6.06
C GLU A 113 -3.13 5.34 6.93
N PRO A 114 -3.87 6.25 7.57
CA PRO A 114 -3.28 7.29 8.40
C PRO A 114 -2.68 6.72 9.70
N ILE A 115 -1.44 7.10 9.98
CA ILE A 115 -0.71 6.73 11.20
C ILE A 115 -0.36 7.95 12.07
N ASP A 116 -0.87 9.12 11.73
CA ASP A 116 -0.58 10.40 12.38
C ASP A 116 -1.57 10.76 13.52
N GLY A 117 -2.52 9.89 13.83
CA GLY A 117 -3.53 10.14 14.87
C GLY A 117 -4.57 11.21 14.53
N ARG A 118 -4.63 11.69 13.28
CA ARG A 118 -5.54 12.75 12.85
C ARG A 118 -6.86 12.25 12.25
N GLY A 119 -7.19 10.98 12.47
CA GLY A 119 -8.41 10.35 11.95
C GLY A 119 -8.33 9.94 10.47
N PRO A 120 -9.41 9.41 9.91
CA PRO A 120 -9.43 8.90 8.54
C PRO A 120 -9.15 10.00 7.51
N ILE A 121 -8.70 9.56 6.32
CA ILE A 121 -8.46 10.44 5.18
C ILE A 121 -9.70 10.40 4.29
N ASP A 122 -10.30 11.55 4.08
CA ASP A 122 -11.44 11.71 3.17
C ASP A 122 -10.93 11.85 1.73
N SER A 123 -10.69 10.71 1.09
CA SER A 123 -10.30 10.62 -0.31
C SER A 123 -11.19 9.61 -1.02
N THR A 124 -11.88 10.06 -2.06
CA THR A 124 -12.70 9.22 -2.94
C THR A 124 -11.89 8.60 -4.07
N GLU A 125 -10.74 9.18 -4.38
CA GLU A 125 -9.89 8.72 -5.47
C GLU A 125 -8.87 7.69 -4.96
N ARG A 126 -8.72 6.60 -5.71
CA ARG A 126 -7.73 5.56 -5.43
C ARG A 126 -6.87 5.31 -6.66
N ARG A 127 -5.63 4.89 -6.45
CA ARG A 127 -4.69 4.58 -7.52
C ARG A 127 -3.92 3.31 -7.19
N ARG A 128 -3.69 2.48 -8.19
CA ARG A 128 -2.86 1.26 -8.03
C ARG A 128 -1.47 1.63 -7.55
N ILE A 129 -0.90 0.80 -6.67
CA ILE A 129 0.44 1.01 -6.12
C ILE A 129 1.47 0.85 -7.23
N GLU A 130 1.36 -0.20 -8.04
CA GLU A 130 2.29 -0.46 -9.12
C GLU A 130 1.83 0.21 -10.42
N LEU A 131 2.53 1.28 -10.76
CA LEU A 131 2.38 1.97 -12.04
C LEU A 131 3.75 2.14 -12.70
N LYS A 132 3.80 1.82 -13.99
CA LYS A 132 5.00 2.05 -14.79
C LYS A 132 5.29 3.55 -14.86
N ALA A 133 6.49 3.95 -14.40
CA ALA A 133 6.93 5.34 -14.50
C ALA A 133 7.09 5.76 -15.98
N PRO A 134 6.89 7.05 -16.31
CA PRO A 134 7.16 7.56 -17.66
C PRO A 134 8.59 7.29 -18.09
N GLY A 135 8.75 6.80 -19.31
CA GLY A 135 10.07 6.58 -19.93
C GLY A 135 10.83 7.88 -20.23
N ILE A 136 12.07 7.76 -20.68
CA ILE A 136 12.97 8.91 -20.95
C ILE A 136 12.34 9.86 -21.97
N VAL A 137 11.70 9.34 -23.01
CA VAL A 137 11.11 10.14 -24.09
C VAL A 137 9.99 11.06 -23.60
N ALA A 138 9.22 10.62 -22.60
CA ALA A 138 8.11 11.39 -22.02
C ALA A 138 8.53 12.40 -20.95
N ARG A 139 9.80 12.38 -20.54
CA ARG A 139 10.30 13.28 -19.49
C ARG A 139 10.87 14.56 -20.09
N GLN A 140 10.59 15.68 -19.41
CA GLN A 140 11.24 16.96 -19.78
C GLN A 140 12.70 16.98 -19.28
N PRO A 141 13.61 17.67 -20.01
CA PRO A 141 14.95 17.93 -19.52
C PRO A 141 14.92 18.75 -18.22
N VAL A 142 15.88 18.46 -17.33
CA VAL A 142 16.08 19.24 -16.10
C VAL A 142 16.68 20.60 -16.49
N LYS A 143 15.96 21.71 -16.20
CA LYS A 143 16.37 23.07 -16.54
C LYS A 143 15.96 24.13 -15.52
N GLU A 144 15.19 23.77 -14.51
CA GLU A 144 14.79 24.69 -13.45
C GLU A 144 15.51 24.32 -12.14
N PRO A 145 16.17 25.26 -11.46
CA PRO A 145 16.85 24.98 -10.21
C PRO A 145 15.84 24.73 -9.07
N LEU A 146 16.18 23.78 -8.19
CA LEU A 146 15.53 23.59 -6.91
C LEU A 146 16.32 24.39 -5.86
N GLN A 147 15.69 25.34 -5.23
CA GLN A 147 16.31 26.12 -4.12
C GLN A 147 16.27 25.29 -2.84
N THR A 148 17.40 24.66 -2.51
CA THR A 148 17.52 23.84 -1.29
C THR A 148 17.61 24.66 0.00
N GLY A 149 18.05 25.92 -0.12
CA GLY A 149 18.38 26.79 1.01
C GLY A 149 19.75 26.53 1.62
N LEU A 150 20.49 25.56 1.09
CA LEU A 150 21.84 25.22 1.54
C LEU A 150 22.85 25.89 0.61
N LYS A 151 23.56 26.92 1.10
CA LYS A 151 24.49 27.74 0.31
C LYS A 151 25.51 26.93 -0.48
N ALA A 152 26.05 25.86 0.11
CA ALA A 152 27.04 25.01 -0.53
C ALA A 152 26.45 24.26 -1.74
N ILE A 153 25.21 23.83 -1.65
CA ILE A 153 24.53 23.12 -2.75
C ILE A 153 24.09 24.14 -3.79
N ASP A 154 23.32 25.14 -3.40
CA ASP A 154 22.72 26.10 -4.33
C ASP A 154 23.76 26.94 -5.09
N GLY A 155 24.92 27.20 -4.44
CA GLY A 155 25.98 28.03 -5.02
C GLY A 155 27.05 27.29 -5.83
N MET A 156 27.30 26.01 -5.49
CA MET A 156 28.40 25.25 -6.13
C MET A 156 27.94 24.09 -6.99
N ILE A 157 26.89 23.36 -6.53
CA ILE A 157 26.39 22.15 -7.20
C ILE A 157 24.87 22.18 -7.19
N PRO A 158 24.23 23.12 -7.90
CA PRO A 158 22.78 23.31 -7.84
C PRO A 158 22.04 22.07 -8.32
N ILE A 159 20.96 21.73 -7.61
CA ILE A 159 20.07 20.63 -7.94
C ILE A 159 18.92 21.16 -8.80
N GLY A 160 18.57 20.45 -9.84
CA GLY A 160 17.45 20.80 -10.70
C GLY A 160 16.15 20.06 -10.37
N ARG A 161 15.02 20.68 -10.65
CA ARG A 161 13.70 20.04 -10.52
C ARG A 161 13.58 18.85 -11.46
N GLY A 162 13.32 17.67 -10.90
CA GLY A 162 13.28 16.40 -11.64
C GLY A 162 14.60 15.63 -11.65
N GLN A 163 15.67 16.17 -11.07
CA GLN A 163 16.95 15.49 -10.90
C GLN A 163 16.86 14.40 -9.82
N ARG A 164 17.65 13.34 -10.01
CA ARG A 164 17.86 12.29 -8.98
C ARG A 164 19.19 12.53 -8.31
N GLU A 165 19.15 12.68 -6.99
CA GLU A 165 20.34 12.87 -6.17
C GLU A 165 20.49 11.74 -5.16
N LEU A 166 21.74 11.35 -4.90
CA LEU A 166 22.11 10.41 -3.86
C LEU A 166 22.73 11.17 -2.70
N ILE A 167 22.15 11.04 -1.52
CA ILE A 167 22.71 11.55 -0.27
C ILE A 167 23.23 10.34 0.51
N ILE A 168 24.53 10.12 0.50
CA ILE A 168 25.19 8.96 1.12
C ILE A 168 26.16 9.42 2.21
N GLY A 169 26.31 8.63 3.25
CA GLY A 169 27.23 8.84 4.37
C GLY A 169 26.93 7.90 5.52
N ASP A 170 27.79 7.87 6.51
CA ASP A 170 27.65 7.06 7.71
C ASP A 170 26.46 7.50 8.60
N ARG A 171 26.23 6.78 9.67
CA ARG A 171 25.20 7.15 10.66
C ARG A 171 25.49 8.54 11.23
N GLN A 172 24.44 9.34 11.43
CA GLN A 172 24.49 10.66 12.07
C GLN A 172 25.35 11.73 11.33
N THR A 173 25.60 11.56 10.03
CA THR A 173 26.34 12.53 9.22
C THR A 173 25.48 13.66 8.64
N GLY A 174 24.22 13.77 9.03
CA GLY A 174 23.34 14.86 8.61
C GLY A 174 22.56 14.61 7.30
N LYS A 175 22.54 13.38 6.77
CA LYS A 175 21.78 13.04 5.53
C LYS A 175 20.32 13.47 5.57
N THR A 176 19.63 13.10 6.65
CA THR A 176 18.23 13.48 6.87
C THR A 176 18.06 14.99 7.05
N ALA A 177 19.02 15.66 7.70
CA ALA A 177 18.98 17.11 7.89
C ALA A 177 18.98 17.84 6.54
N VAL A 178 19.84 17.44 5.59
CA VAL A 178 19.85 18.01 4.23
C VAL A 178 18.49 17.87 3.56
N ALA A 179 17.86 16.71 3.64
CA ALA A 179 16.55 16.47 3.04
C ALA A 179 15.45 17.30 3.72
N VAL A 180 15.43 17.34 5.06
CA VAL A 180 14.43 18.08 5.85
C VAL A 180 14.57 19.58 5.64
N ASP A 181 15.78 20.13 5.67
CA ASP A 181 16.03 21.56 5.44
C ASP A 181 15.59 21.98 4.03
N THR A 182 15.84 21.13 3.04
CA THR A 182 15.34 21.35 1.67
C THR A 182 13.82 21.40 1.63
N ILE A 183 13.13 20.48 2.32
CA ILE A 183 11.66 20.48 2.43
C ILE A 183 11.14 21.74 3.10
N ILE A 184 11.75 22.14 4.25
CA ILE A 184 11.38 23.34 4.99
C ILE A 184 11.50 24.59 4.10
N ASN A 185 12.54 24.66 3.28
CA ASN A 185 12.77 25.79 2.39
C ASN A 185 11.73 25.91 1.26
N GLN A 186 10.97 24.86 0.96
CA GLN A 186 9.89 24.91 -0.03
C GLN A 186 8.58 25.52 0.53
N LYS A 187 8.51 25.87 1.82
CA LYS A 187 7.29 26.31 2.51
C LYS A 187 6.50 27.40 1.78
N ASN A 188 7.18 28.35 1.13
CA ASN A 188 6.57 29.47 0.45
C ASN A 188 6.51 29.27 -1.10
N GLY A 189 6.85 28.07 -1.55
CA GLY A 189 6.86 27.72 -2.97
C GLY A 189 5.60 26.95 -3.40
N ASN A 190 5.58 26.58 -4.67
CA ASN A 190 4.53 25.74 -5.26
C ASN A 190 4.95 24.25 -5.37
N VAL A 191 5.80 23.80 -4.47
CA VAL A 191 6.36 22.43 -4.47
C VAL A 191 5.65 21.60 -3.42
N ILE A 192 5.15 20.43 -3.82
CA ILE A 192 4.66 19.40 -2.90
C ILE A 192 5.83 18.51 -2.55
N CYS A 193 6.12 18.41 -1.25
CA CYS A 193 7.20 17.58 -0.73
C CYS A 193 6.65 16.26 -0.20
N ILE A 194 7.28 15.15 -0.58
CA ILE A 194 6.92 13.81 -0.12
C ILE A 194 8.17 13.19 0.52
N TYR A 195 8.08 12.84 1.79
CA TYR A 195 9.13 12.12 2.50
C TYR A 195 8.74 10.65 2.66
N VAL A 196 9.60 9.74 2.21
CA VAL A 196 9.39 8.29 2.31
C VAL A 196 10.43 7.71 3.26
N ALA A 197 9.97 7.16 4.39
CA ALA A 197 10.83 6.50 5.38
C ALA A 197 10.76 4.98 5.18
N ILE A 198 11.92 4.35 4.93
CA ILE A 198 12.04 2.90 4.76
C ILE A 198 13.07 2.39 5.76
N GLY A 199 12.70 1.42 6.60
CA GLY A 199 13.57 0.82 7.61
C GLY A 199 14.03 1.81 8.71
N GLN A 200 13.29 2.89 8.92
CA GLN A 200 13.51 3.87 9.99
C GLN A 200 12.55 3.64 11.16
N LYS A 201 12.99 4.02 12.34
CA LYS A 201 12.14 4.02 13.56
C LYS A 201 11.23 5.23 13.56
#